data_a1f5e6def70ee5ceb7ed5925f4239f94
#
_entry.id   a1f5e6def70ee5ceb7ed5925f4239f94
#
_cell.length_a   1.000
_cell.length_b   1.000
_cell.length_c   1.000
_cell.angle_alpha   90.00
_cell.angle_beta   90.00
_cell.angle_gamma   90.00
#
_symmetry.space_group_name_H-M   'P 1'
#
loop_
_entity.id
_entity.type
_entity.pdbx_description
1 polymer ?
#
loop_
_entity_poly.entity_id
_entity_poly.type
_entity_poly.pdbx_seq_one_letter_code
_entity_poly.pdbx_strand_id
1 'polypeptide(L)'
;MNEANVRVNDEFYKIFDIPANNKTKANIKKLVNDGLITTDGKSDEYKITQSGLNELALDFPFVRYINSSWDGIWRIVSYEIPEKKREMRDRLRREMAGWGLGPWHRSFWVTPHPIIDNLHLLIKGKDESQYVQAFESDHKLGDRDVLIEKVWGRSSLEEKYKLLFKRWHEILSLDDDKHTKFSKVVGHYVGMLRIDPGLPKELVGDKWIGNEAYTIYKEIKNILLTP
;
A
#
# COMPACT_ATOMS: atom_id res chain seq x y z
N MET A 1 -0.76 13.25 -8.97
CA MET A 1 0.16 12.13 -9.24
C MET A 1 0.84 12.39 -10.57
N ASN A 2 2.17 12.47 -10.63
CA ASN A 2 2.84 12.40 -11.92
C ASN A 2 2.54 11.01 -12.48
N GLU A 3 1.81 10.95 -13.60
CA GLU A 3 1.49 9.73 -14.32
C GLU A 3 2.80 9.11 -14.82
N ALA A 4 3.37 8.22 -14.02
CA ALA A 4 4.59 7.52 -14.41
C ALA A 4 4.23 6.45 -15.44
N ASN A 5 4.73 6.61 -16.66
CA ASN A 5 4.73 5.53 -17.62
C ASN A 5 5.73 4.47 -17.17
N VAL A 6 5.33 3.21 -17.18
CA VAL A 6 6.21 2.08 -16.96
C VAL A 6 6.50 1.43 -18.30
N ARG A 7 7.76 1.35 -18.66
CA ARG A 7 8.20 0.65 -19.87
C ARG A 7 8.47 -0.83 -19.52
N VAL A 8 7.77 -1.73 -20.19
CA VAL A 8 7.93 -3.19 -20.01
C VAL A 8 8.89 -3.70 -21.07
N ASN A 9 10.18 -3.61 -20.76
CA ASN A 9 11.30 -4.05 -21.61
C ASN A 9 12.13 -5.15 -20.89
N ASP A 10 13.25 -5.55 -21.47
CA ASP A 10 14.13 -6.57 -20.90
C ASP A 10 14.68 -6.18 -19.51
N GLU A 11 14.92 -4.90 -19.28
CA GLU A 11 15.34 -4.37 -17.97
C GLU A 11 14.24 -4.55 -16.92
N PHE A 12 12.98 -4.23 -17.28
CA PHE A 12 11.83 -4.46 -16.42
C PHE A 12 11.73 -5.93 -15.99
N TYR A 13 11.85 -6.86 -16.94
CA TYR A 13 11.78 -8.29 -16.63
C TYR A 13 12.91 -8.74 -15.69
N LYS A 14 14.12 -8.22 -15.87
CA LYS A 14 15.26 -8.51 -14.98
C LYS A 14 15.08 -7.94 -13.59
N ILE A 15 14.65 -6.66 -13.48
CA ILE A 15 14.46 -5.97 -12.19
C ILE A 15 13.45 -6.68 -11.30
N PHE A 16 12.33 -7.11 -11.90
CA PHE A 16 11.24 -7.73 -11.15
C PHE A 16 11.31 -9.26 -11.07
N ASP A 17 12.37 -9.86 -11.61
CA ASP A 17 12.55 -11.31 -11.70
C ASP A 17 11.33 -12.01 -12.33
N ILE A 18 10.81 -11.41 -13.39
CA ILE A 18 9.63 -11.90 -14.12
C ILE A 18 10.09 -12.53 -15.43
N PRO A 19 9.73 -13.79 -15.74
CA PRO A 19 10.14 -14.41 -16.99
C PRO A 19 9.48 -13.71 -18.20
N ALA A 20 10.29 -13.31 -19.18
CA ALA A 20 9.84 -12.71 -20.44
C ALA A 20 9.25 -13.77 -21.39
N ASN A 21 8.15 -14.40 -21.02
CA ASN A 21 7.51 -15.48 -21.74
C ASN A 21 6.06 -15.17 -22.16
N ASN A 22 5.46 -16.10 -22.91
CA ASN A 22 4.10 -15.95 -23.41
C ASN A 22 3.05 -15.81 -22.27
N LYS A 23 3.26 -16.46 -21.12
CA LYS A 23 2.36 -16.34 -19.97
C LYS A 23 2.38 -14.92 -19.41
N THR A 24 3.56 -14.33 -19.25
CA THR A 24 3.69 -12.94 -18.76
C THR A 24 3.07 -11.95 -19.74
N LYS A 25 3.32 -12.12 -21.05
CA LYS A 25 2.69 -11.28 -22.08
C LYS A 25 1.15 -11.40 -22.06
N ALA A 26 0.63 -12.61 -21.88
CA ALA A 26 -0.80 -12.84 -21.75
C ALA A 26 -1.38 -12.19 -20.50
N ASN A 27 -0.67 -12.22 -19.37
CA ASN A 27 -1.08 -11.53 -18.14
C ASN A 27 -1.13 -10.01 -18.32
N ILE A 28 -0.13 -9.41 -18.97
CA ILE A 28 -0.12 -7.97 -19.27
C ILE A 28 -1.32 -7.62 -20.17
N LYS A 29 -1.57 -8.40 -21.22
CA LYS A 29 -2.73 -8.22 -22.08
C LYS A 29 -4.05 -8.34 -21.30
N LYS A 30 -4.13 -9.26 -20.36
CA LYS A 30 -5.28 -9.40 -19.48
C LYS A 30 -5.48 -8.14 -18.63
N LEU A 31 -4.43 -7.59 -18.01
CA LEU A 31 -4.52 -6.34 -17.22
C LEU A 31 -5.03 -5.16 -18.08
N VAL A 32 -4.66 -5.10 -19.36
CA VAL A 32 -5.18 -4.09 -20.31
C VAL A 32 -6.67 -4.34 -20.58
N ASN A 33 -7.06 -5.59 -20.87
CA ASN A 33 -8.45 -5.94 -21.16
C ASN A 33 -9.37 -5.72 -19.96
N ASP A 34 -8.86 -5.97 -18.74
CA ASP A 34 -9.57 -5.74 -17.48
C ASP A 34 -9.62 -4.25 -17.09
N GLY A 35 -9.00 -3.37 -17.91
CA GLY A 35 -8.97 -1.93 -17.68
C GLY A 35 -8.13 -1.48 -16.48
N LEU A 36 -7.21 -2.32 -15.99
CA LEU A 36 -6.36 -2.01 -14.84
C LEU A 36 -5.13 -1.20 -15.24
N ILE A 37 -4.63 -1.42 -16.44
CA ILE A 37 -3.58 -0.61 -17.07
C ILE A 37 -4.01 -0.20 -18.48
N THR A 38 -3.43 0.86 -19.00
CA THR A 38 -3.66 1.34 -20.37
C THR A 38 -2.34 1.49 -21.11
N THR A 39 -2.37 1.38 -22.44
CA THR A 39 -1.24 1.59 -23.33
C THR A 39 -1.72 2.30 -24.60
N ASP A 40 -0.83 3.00 -25.31
CA ASP A 40 -1.10 3.58 -26.62
C ASP A 40 -1.07 2.52 -27.75
N GLY A 41 -0.67 1.29 -27.44
CA GLY A 41 -0.55 0.17 -28.39
C GLY A 41 0.61 0.29 -29.38
N LYS A 42 1.41 1.35 -29.30
CA LYS A 42 2.55 1.62 -30.19
C LYS A 42 3.90 1.47 -29.50
N SER A 43 3.92 1.60 -28.19
CA SER A 43 5.11 1.47 -27.35
C SER A 43 4.89 0.38 -26.29
N ASP A 44 5.99 -0.11 -25.71
CA ASP A 44 5.93 -0.99 -24.53
C ASP A 44 5.69 -0.20 -23.25
N GLU A 45 5.02 0.96 -23.35
CA GLU A 45 4.71 1.83 -22.22
C GLU A 45 3.28 1.63 -21.73
N TYR A 46 3.15 1.49 -20.42
CA TYR A 46 1.88 1.26 -19.75
C TYR A 46 1.68 2.26 -18.62
N LYS A 47 0.42 2.64 -18.41
CA LYS A 47 -0.01 3.47 -17.28
C LYS A 47 -1.02 2.72 -16.46
N ILE A 48 -0.95 2.84 -15.13
CA ILE A 48 -1.99 2.34 -14.26
C ILE A 48 -3.23 3.24 -14.37
N THR A 49 -4.40 2.63 -14.45
CA THR A 49 -5.69 3.34 -14.42
C THR A 49 -6.16 3.58 -13.00
N GLN A 50 -7.25 4.36 -12.83
CA GLN A 50 -7.88 4.50 -11.51
C GLN A 50 -8.39 3.15 -10.96
N SER A 51 -8.94 2.30 -11.84
CA SER A 51 -9.35 0.94 -11.47
C SER A 51 -8.16 0.09 -11.04
N GLY A 52 -7.04 0.18 -11.77
CA GLY A 52 -5.79 -0.50 -11.41
C GLY A 52 -5.21 -0.01 -10.09
N LEU A 53 -5.27 1.30 -9.81
CA LEU A 53 -4.87 1.84 -8.50
C LEU A 53 -5.75 1.32 -7.36
N ASN A 54 -7.05 1.21 -7.59
CA ASN A 54 -7.97 0.65 -6.60
C ASN A 54 -7.67 -0.81 -6.29
N GLU A 55 -7.38 -1.61 -7.31
CA GLU A 55 -6.99 -3.02 -7.15
C GLU A 55 -5.63 -3.14 -6.44
N LEU A 56 -4.62 -2.37 -6.88
CA LEU A 56 -3.31 -2.34 -6.27
C LEU A 56 -3.36 -1.94 -4.79
N ALA A 57 -4.26 -1.03 -4.43
CA ALA A 57 -4.40 -0.56 -3.06
C ALA A 57 -5.00 -1.60 -2.09
N LEU A 58 -5.56 -2.71 -2.56
CA LEU A 58 -5.94 -3.84 -1.71
C LEU A 58 -4.70 -4.51 -1.10
N ASP A 59 -3.61 -4.59 -1.87
CA ASP A 59 -2.33 -5.14 -1.41
C ASP A 59 -1.40 -4.07 -0.81
N PHE A 60 -1.57 -2.82 -1.22
CA PHE A 60 -0.73 -1.67 -0.82
C PHE A 60 -1.61 -0.49 -0.39
N PRO A 61 -2.16 -0.50 0.83
CA PRO A 61 -3.08 0.54 1.30
C PRO A 61 -2.53 1.96 1.18
N PHE A 62 -1.22 2.13 1.41
CA PHE A 62 -0.54 3.42 1.34
C PHE A 62 -0.67 4.10 -0.04
N VAL A 63 -0.83 3.36 -1.13
CA VAL A 63 -0.90 3.91 -2.50
C VAL A 63 -2.07 4.87 -2.68
N ARG A 64 -3.18 4.65 -1.97
CA ARG A 64 -4.34 5.55 -2.01
C ARG A 64 -4.05 6.92 -1.42
N TYR A 65 -3.13 6.98 -0.46
CA TYR A 65 -2.97 8.13 0.44
C TYR A 65 -1.57 8.73 0.41
N ILE A 66 -0.72 8.30 -0.53
CA ILE A 66 0.71 8.63 -0.60
C ILE A 66 1.01 10.14 -0.55
N ASN A 67 0.04 10.99 -0.91
CA ASN A 67 0.19 12.45 -0.89
C ASN A 67 -0.97 13.13 -0.15
N SER A 68 -1.75 12.39 0.64
CA SER A 68 -2.85 12.97 1.38
C SER A 68 -2.35 13.56 2.70
N SER A 69 -2.79 14.77 3.01
CA SER A 69 -2.66 15.36 4.34
C SER A 69 -3.82 14.90 5.22
N TRP A 70 -3.60 14.88 6.53
CA TRP A 70 -4.68 14.62 7.47
C TRP A 70 -5.51 15.87 7.68
N ASP A 71 -6.81 15.74 7.58
CA ASP A 71 -7.79 16.82 7.79
C ASP A 71 -8.18 17.03 9.28
N GLY A 72 -7.52 16.33 10.20
CA GLY A 72 -7.80 16.41 11.64
C GLY A 72 -8.93 15.49 12.09
N ILE A 73 -9.56 14.75 11.18
CA ILE A 73 -10.74 13.90 11.46
C ILE A 73 -10.37 12.42 11.43
N TRP A 74 -10.80 11.71 12.45
CA TRP A 74 -10.77 10.26 12.49
C TRP A 74 -12.05 9.68 11.89
N ARG A 75 -11.92 8.66 11.06
CA ARG A 75 -13.04 7.83 10.62
C ARG A 75 -13.04 6.56 11.43
N ILE A 76 -14.13 6.32 12.12
CA ILE A 76 -14.32 5.17 13.00
C ILE A 76 -15.39 4.29 12.36
N VAL A 77 -15.05 3.03 12.15
CA VAL A 77 -15.98 2.03 11.61
C VAL A 77 -16.21 0.98 12.66
N SER A 78 -17.47 0.73 12.97
CA SER A 78 -17.91 -0.34 13.87
C SER A 78 -18.80 -1.32 13.13
N TYR A 79 -18.72 -2.60 13.48
CA TYR A 79 -19.64 -3.60 12.94
C TYR A 79 -20.02 -4.62 14.01
N GLU A 80 -21.26 -5.14 13.87
CA GLU A 80 -21.79 -6.19 14.74
C GLU A 80 -22.31 -7.36 13.89
N ILE A 81 -21.39 -8.10 13.28
CA ILE A 81 -21.70 -9.25 12.42
C ILE A 81 -21.83 -10.51 13.28
N PRO A 82 -22.99 -11.21 13.26
CA PRO A 82 -23.21 -12.44 14.03
C PRO A 82 -22.19 -13.53 13.71
N GLU A 83 -21.83 -14.35 14.70
CA GLU A 83 -20.82 -15.42 14.54
C GLU A 83 -21.16 -16.40 13.41
N LYS A 84 -22.43 -16.69 13.20
CA LYS A 84 -22.88 -17.53 12.08
C LYS A 84 -22.56 -16.97 10.68
N LYS A 85 -22.16 -15.67 10.59
CA LYS A 85 -21.74 -14.99 9.35
C LYS A 85 -20.23 -14.66 9.39
N ARG A 86 -19.41 -15.53 9.98
CA ARG A 86 -17.97 -15.33 10.16
C ARG A 86 -17.23 -15.01 8.87
N GLU A 87 -17.54 -15.70 7.77
CA GLU A 87 -16.89 -15.45 6.47
C GLU A 87 -17.13 -14.03 5.96
N MET A 88 -18.34 -13.50 6.14
CA MET A 88 -18.68 -12.11 5.84
C MET A 88 -17.85 -11.14 6.67
N ARG A 89 -17.73 -11.40 7.98
CA ARG A 89 -16.91 -10.59 8.89
C ARG A 89 -15.43 -10.59 8.48
N ASP A 90 -14.89 -11.76 8.17
CA ASP A 90 -13.47 -11.89 7.81
C ASP A 90 -13.18 -11.26 6.43
N ARG A 91 -14.13 -11.28 5.50
CA ARG A 91 -14.08 -10.53 4.23
C ARG A 91 -14.06 -9.03 4.49
N LEU A 92 -15.01 -8.49 5.26
CA LEU A 92 -15.09 -7.07 5.60
C LEU A 92 -13.80 -6.58 6.27
N ARG A 93 -13.24 -7.36 7.20
CA ARG A 93 -11.97 -7.03 7.86
C ARG A 93 -10.81 -6.91 6.88
N ARG A 94 -10.69 -7.82 5.91
CA ARG A 94 -9.64 -7.74 4.87
C ARG A 94 -9.83 -6.51 3.99
N GLU A 95 -11.06 -6.22 3.59
CA GLU A 95 -11.38 -5.05 2.77
C GLU A 95 -11.05 -3.75 3.55
N MET A 96 -11.43 -3.63 4.82
CA MET A 96 -11.10 -2.48 5.65
C MET A 96 -9.59 -2.31 5.83
N ALA A 97 -8.85 -3.39 6.09
CA ALA A 97 -7.39 -3.36 6.17
C ALA A 97 -6.77 -2.87 4.84
N GLY A 98 -7.27 -3.36 3.70
CA GLY A 98 -6.87 -2.90 2.37
C GLY A 98 -7.21 -1.42 2.08
N TRP A 99 -8.06 -0.80 2.88
CA TRP A 99 -8.36 0.63 2.86
C TRP A 99 -7.56 1.44 3.89
N GLY A 100 -6.57 0.82 4.55
CA GLY A 100 -5.73 1.49 5.53
C GLY A 100 -6.38 1.71 6.89
N LEU A 101 -7.53 1.07 7.17
CA LEU A 101 -8.07 1.08 8.52
C LEU A 101 -7.26 0.13 9.41
N GLY A 102 -7.03 0.57 10.64
CA GLY A 102 -6.42 -0.26 11.65
C GLY A 102 -7.42 -0.71 12.72
N PRO A 103 -7.29 -1.92 13.28
CA PRO A 103 -8.17 -2.41 14.33
C PRO A 103 -7.84 -1.72 15.66
N TRP A 104 -8.76 -0.93 16.17
CA TRP A 104 -8.59 -0.26 17.47
C TRP A 104 -9.00 -1.18 18.62
N HIS A 105 -10.20 -1.77 18.51
CA HIS A 105 -10.71 -2.69 19.51
C HIS A 105 -11.79 -3.60 18.93
N ARG A 106 -11.64 -4.92 19.03
CA ARG A 106 -12.62 -5.93 18.54
C ARG A 106 -13.20 -5.59 17.18
N SER A 107 -14.42 -5.00 17.15
CA SER A 107 -15.15 -4.60 15.95
C SER A 107 -15.03 -3.11 15.62
N PHE A 108 -14.20 -2.35 16.34
CA PHE A 108 -13.91 -0.95 16.05
C PHE A 108 -12.63 -0.81 15.25
N TRP A 109 -12.72 -0.14 14.14
CA TRP A 109 -11.62 0.16 13.23
C TRP A 109 -11.50 1.67 13.07
N VAL A 110 -10.30 2.17 12.89
CA VAL A 110 -10.04 3.60 12.76
C VAL A 110 -9.08 3.89 11.62
N THR A 111 -9.27 5.04 10.98
CA THR A 111 -8.35 5.55 9.97
C THR A 111 -8.35 7.09 9.98
N PRO A 112 -7.22 7.74 9.67
CA PRO A 112 -7.17 9.19 9.44
C PRO A 112 -7.65 9.58 8.04
N HIS A 113 -7.88 8.62 7.15
CA HIS A 113 -8.16 8.87 5.73
C HIS A 113 -9.66 9.05 5.46
N PRO A 114 -10.06 9.90 4.50
CA PRO A 114 -11.46 10.19 4.17
C PRO A 114 -12.08 9.05 3.35
N ILE A 115 -12.44 7.96 4.01
CA ILE A 115 -12.87 6.70 3.37
C ILE A 115 -14.37 6.43 3.40
N ILE A 116 -15.19 7.30 4.02
CA ILE A 116 -16.60 7.01 4.27
C ILE A 116 -17.37 6.75 2.98
N ASP A 117 -17.20 7.59 1.96
CA ASP A 117 -17.86 7.40 0.67
C ASP A 117 -17.43 6.10 -0.01
N ASN A 118 -16.14 5.79 0.07
CA ASN A 118 -15.60 4.54 -0.47
C ASN A 118 -16.15 3.32 0.27
N LEU A 119 -16.23 3.39 1.60
CA LEU A 119 -16.82 2.35 2.42
C LEU A 119 -18.31 2.14 2.07
N HIS A 120 -19.04 3.26 1.91
CA HIS A 120 -20.44 3.19 1.49
C HIS A 120 -20.60 2.45 0.16
N LEU A 121 -19.78 2.79 -0.85
CA LEU A 121 -19.79 2.09 -2.14
C LEU A 121 -19.42 0.61 -2.02
N LEU A 122 -18.49 0.28 -1.12
CA LEU A 122 -18.03 -1.07 -0.89
C LEU A 122 -19.12 -2.00 -0.36
N ILE A 123 -19.97 -1.50 0.57
CA ILE A 123 -21.01 -2.29 1.25
C ILE A 123 -22.41 -2.07 0.70
N LYS A 124 -22.62 -1.09 -0.18
CA LYS A 124 -23.92 -0.76 -0.77
C LYS A 124 -24.55 -1.98 -1.47
N GLY A 125 -25.78 -2.31 -1.07
CA GLY A 125 -26.52 -3.45 -1.63
C GLY A 125 -26.00 -4.82 -1.18
N LYS A 126 -25.05 -4.89 -0.28
CA LYS A 126 -24.57 -6.13 0.34
C LYS A 126 -25.18 -6.32 1.72
N ASP A 127 -25.23 -7.57 2.16
CA ASP A 127 -25.73 -7.95 3.49
C ASP A 127 -24.97 -7.28 4.65
N GLU A 128 -23.69 -6.94 4.43
CA GLU A 128 -22.84 -6.28 5.41
C GLU A 128 -23.39 -4.91 5.83
N SER A 129 -24.08 -4.21 4.93
CA SER A 129 -24.55 -2.82 5.15
C SER A 129 -25.41 -2.67 6.40
N GLN A 130 -26.18 -3.69 6.76
CA GLN A 130 -27.05 -3.66 7.95
C GLN A 130 -26.28 -3.80 9.29
N TYR A 131 -25.01 -4.19 9.24
CA TYR A 131 -24.18 -4.44 10.43
C TYR A 131 -23.10 -3.39 10.65
N VAL A 132 -22.88 -2.48 9.71
CA VAL A 132 -21.77 -1.53 9.71
C VAL A 132 -22.27 -0.14 10.07
N GLN A 133 -21.57 0.51 11.00
CA GLN A 133 -21.75 1.91 11.35
C GLN A 133 -20.41 2.64 11.13
N ALA A 134 -20.47 3.85 10.58
CA ALA A 134 -19.30 4.66 10.39
C ALA A 134 -19.53 6.07 10.94
N PHE A 135 -18.50 6.63 11.56
CA PHE A 135 -18.53 7.93 12.21
C PHE A 135 -17.30 8.74 11.84
N GLU A 136 -17.45 10.04 11.81
CA GLU A 136 -16.35 10.99 11.76
C GLU A 136 -16.26 11.72 13.10
N SER A 137 -15.05 11.85 13.61
CA SER A 137 -14.80 12.52 14.89
C SER A 137 -13.44 13.19 14.92
N ASP A 138 -13.36 14.36 15.47
CA ASP A 138 -12.09 14.95 15.86
C ASP A 138 -11.53 14.30 17.15
N HIS A 139 -10.24 14.48 17.38
CA HIS A 139 -9.57 13.96 18.57
C HIS A 139 -9.70 14.93 19.75
N LYS A 140 -10.66 14.69 20.64
CA LYS A 140 -10.93 15.57 21.76
C LYS A 140 -10.15 15.26 23.03
N LEU A 141 -9.85 13.97 23.28
CA LEU A 141 -9.22 13.52 24.51
C LEU A 141 -8.34 12.28 24.23
N GLY A 142 -7.29 12.16 25.00
CA GLY A 142 -6.34 11.03 24.92
C GLY A 142 -5.08 11.38 24.13
N ASP A 143 -4.11 10.48 24.20
CA ASP A 143 -2.84 10.60 23.49
C ASP A 143 -2.94 9.97 22.11
N ARG A 144 -2.67 10.75 21.05
CA ARG A 144 -2.70 10.29 19.67
C ARG A 144 -1.58 9.30 19.37
N ASP A 145 -0.40 9.46 19.95
CA ASP A 145 0.72 8.57 19.71
C ASP A 145 0.45 7.19 20.33
N VAL A 146 -0.21 7.14 21.48
CA VAL A 146 -0.70 5.89 22.08
C VAL A 146 -1.73 5.21 21.19
N LEU A 147 -2.65 5.97 20.59
CA LEU A 147 -3.63 5.43 19.65
C LEU A 147 -2.94 4.84 18.41
N ILE A 148 -2.02 5.60 17.81
CA ILE A 148 -1.27 5.18 16.60
C ILE A 148 -0.45 3.91 16.89
N GLU A 149 0.25 3.88 18.02
CA GLU A 149 1.01 2.71 18.43
C GLU A 149 0.12 1.48 18.60
N LYS A 150 -1.01 1.65 19.30
CA LYS A 150 -1.96 0.55 19.54
C LYS A 150 -2.58 -0.01 18.26
N VAL A 151 -2.89 0.85 17.30
CA VAL A 151 -3.65 0.48 16.09
C VAL A 151 -2.74 -0.05 14.99
N TRP A 152 -1.61 0.61 14.75
CA TRP A 152 -0.72 0.28 13.64
C TRP A 152 0.66 -0.23 14.06
N GLY A 153 0.99 -0.16 15.36
CA GLY A 153 2.29 -0.63 15.86
C GLY A 153 3.45 0.16 15.27
N ARG A 154 3.40 1.50 15.36
CA ARG A 154 4.40 2.42 14.81
C ARG A 154 5.83 2.01 15.14
N SER A 155 6.10 1.66 16.40
CA SER A 155 7.43 1.21 16.84
C SER A 155 7.87 -0.06 16.12
N SER A 156 6.96 -1.01 15.92
CA SER A 156 7.24 -2.23 15.15
C SER A 156 7.51 -1.95 13.67
N LEU A 157 6.80 -0.99 13.07
CA LEU A 157 7.08 -0.55 11.71
C LEU A 157 8.47 0.09 11.60
N GLU A 158 8.84 0.94 12.53
CA GLU A 158 10.19 1.55 12.59
C GLU A 158 11.29 0.51 12.65
N GLU A 159 11.15 -0.52 13.49
CA GLU A 159 12.12 -1.63 13.56
C GLU A 159 12.21 -2.41 12.24
N LYS A 160 11.09 -2.63 11.57
CA LYS A 160 11.07 -3.30 10.26
C LYS A 160 11.77 -2.46 9.18
N TYR A 161 11.63 -1.14 9.20
CA TYR A 161 12.39 -0.24 8.30
C TYR A 161 13.88 -0.25 8.60
N LYS A 162 14.31 -0.24 9.87
CA LYS A 162 15.72 -0.40 10.24
C LYS A 162 16.30 -1.72 9.73
N LEU A 163 15.53 -2.80 9.85
CA LEU A 163 15.92 -4.10 9.31
C LEU A 163 16.00 -4.08 7.77
N LEU A 164 15.10 -3.36 7.09
CA LEU A 164 15.15 -3.14 5.65
C LEU A 164 16.48 -2.45 5.25
N PHE A 165 16.88 -1.39 5.95
CA PHE A 165 18.13 -0.69 5.67
C PHE A 165 19.35 -1.58 5.86
N LYS A 166 19.38 -2.39 6.92
CA LYS A 166 20.43 -3.39 7.13
C LYS A 166 20.52 -4.37 5.97
N ARG A 167 19.38 -4.91 5.52
CA ARG A 167 19.33 -5.83 4.36
C ARG A 167 19.79 -5.16 3.07
N TRP A 168 19.42 -3.92 2.82
CA TRP A 168 19.89 -3.18 1.65
C TRP A 168 21.41 -3.00 1.68
N HIS A 169 21.97 -2.65 2.84
CA HIS A 169 23.43 -2.56 3.00
C HIS A 169 24.11 -3.90 2.71
N GLU A 170 23.58 -5.00 3.23
CA GLU A 170 24.10 -6.35 2.96
C GLU A 170 24.03 -6.67 1.44
N ILE A 171 22.91 -6.41 0.77
CA ILE A 171 22.74 -6.64 -0.68
C ILE A 171 23.77 -5.82 -1.49
N LEU A 172 23.97 -4.55 -1.14
CA LEU A 172 24.89 -3.70 -1.86
C LEU A 172 26.35 -4.16 -1.72
N SER A 173 26.69 -4.86 -0.63
CA SER A 173 28.01 -5.42 -0.35
C SER A 173 28.29 -6.77 -1.05
N LEU A 174 27.26 -7.42 -1.62
CA LEU A 174 27.46 -8.69 -2.35
C LEU A 174 28.24 -8.47 -3.65
N ASP A 175 28.84 -9.53 -4.17
CA ASP A 175 29.50 -9.55 -5.50
C ASP A 175 28.52 -9.98 -6.60
N ASP A 176 27.30 -9.42 -6.56
CA ASP A 176 26.26 -9.62 -7.58
C ASP A 176 26.30 -8.49 -8.63
N ASP A 177 25.75 -8.74 -9.81
CA ASP A 177 25.57 -7.68 -10.81
C ASP A 177 24.54 -6.63 -10.34
N LYS A 178 24.60 -5.43 -10.95
CA LYS A 178 23.77 -4.28 -10.57
C LYS A 178 22.26 -4.59 -10.65
N HIS A 179 21.81 -5.32 -11.67
CA HIS A 179 20.38 -5.64 -11.85
C HIS A 179 19.89 -6.62 -10.79
N THR A 180 20.67 -7.65 -10.48
CA THR A 180 20.38 -8.61 -9.41
C THR A 180 20.30 -7.93 -8.05
N LYS A 181 21.26 -7.05 -7.72
CA LYS A 181 21.19 -6.24 -6.50
C LYS A 181 19.93 -5.41 -6.44
N PHE A 182 19.61 -4.70 -7.54
CA PHE A 182 18.43 -3.84 -7.56
C PHE A 182 17.12 -4.64 -7.46
N SER A 183 17.02 -5.80 -8.11
CA SER A 183 15.86 -6.70 -7.97
C SER A 183 15.63 -7.11 -6.51
N LYS A 184 16.69 -7.49 -5.79
CA LYS A 184 16.62 -7.82 -4.36
C LYS A 184 16.18 -6.61 -3.51
N VAL A 185 16.72 -5.41 -3.78
CA VAL A 185 16.33 -4.17 -3.10
C VAL A 185 14.85 -3.87 -3.31
N VAL A 186 14.36 -3.95 -4.56
CA VAL A 186 12.95 -3.75 -4.91
C VAL A 186 12.06 -4.76 -4.18
N GLY A 187 12.43 -6.05 -4.20
CA GLY A 187 11.65 -7.11 -3.57
C GLY A 187 11.45 -6.86 -2.06
N HIS A 188 12.52 -6.48 -1.35
CA HIS A 188 12.43 -6.13 0.06
C HIS A 188 11.61 -4.86 0.32
N TYR A 189 11.72 -3.84 -0.54
CA TYR A 189 10.95 -2.61 -0.40
C TYR A 189 9.46 -2.85 -0.63
N VAL A 190 9.11 -3.59 -1.69
CA VAL A 190 7.73 -3.99 -1.96
C VAL A 190 7.13 -4.76 -0.78
N GLY A 191 7.91 -5.68 -0.17
CA GLY A 191 7.49 -6.38 1.05
C GLY A 191 7.18 -5.44 2.22
N MET A 192 7.97 -4.36 2.38
CA MET A 192 7.74 -3.35 3.41
C MET A 192 6.49 -2.50 3.13
N LEU A 193 6.31 -2.08 1.88
CA LEU A 193 5.16 -1.28 1.45
C LEU A 193 3.82 -2.01 1.59
N ARG A 194 3.80 -3.35 1.59
CA ARG A 194 2.58 -4.15 1.84
C ARG A 194 2.06 -4.04 3.26
N ILE A 195 2.93 -3.73 4.21
CA ILE A 195 2.59 -3.66 5.63
C ILE A 195 2.55 -2.23 6.17
N ASP A 196 3.01 -1.24 5.39
CA ASP A 196 2.93 0.17 5.77
C ASP A 196 1.50 0.68 5.53
N PRO A 197 0.81 1.19 6.55
CA PRO A 197 -0.56 1.69 6.43
C PRO A 197 -0.64 3.03 5.68
N GLY A 198 0.48 3.69 5.39
CA GLY A 198 0.50 4.99 4.72
C GLY A 198 -0.04 6.12 5.61
N LEU A 199 0.31 6.14 6.88
CA LEU A 199 -0.16 7.19 7.79
C LEU A 199 0.28 8.58 7.33
N PRO A 200 -0.60 9.60 7.44
CA PRO A 200 -0.27 10.98 7.11
C PRO A 200 0.90 11.52 7.94
N LYS A 201 1.66 12.41 7.32
CA LYS A 201 2.83 13.06 7.92
C LYS A 201 2.52 13.73 9.27
N GLU A 202 1.34 14.30 9.42
CA GLU A 202 0.85 14.97 10.64
C GLU A 202 0.73 14.02 11.83
N LEU A 203 0.68 12.71 11.57
CA LEU A 203 0.56 11.67 12.59
C LEU A 203 1.89 10.96 12.88
N VAL A 204 2.77 10.87 11.90
CA VAL A 204 4.06 10.17 12.06
C VAL A 204 5.25 11.11 12.19
N GLY A 205 5.08 12.39 11.81
CA GLY A 205 6.10 13.43 11.86
C GLY A 205 7.02 13.47 10.65
N ASP A 206 7.78 14.59 10.54
CA ASP A 206 8.69 14.84 9.41
C ASP A 206 9.81 13.82 9.29
N LYS A 207 10.25 13.27 10.41
CA LYS A 207 11.35 12.32 10.51
C LYS A 207 10.89 10.86 10.40
N TRP A 208 9.71 10.63 9.80
CA TRP A 208 9.22 9.28 9.61
C TRP A 208 10.19 8.45 8.76
N ILE A 209 10.62 7.32 9.30
CA ILE A 209 11.62 6.44 8.68
C ILE A 209 11.19 5.90 7.30
N GLY A 210 9.89 5.81 7.04
CA GLY A 210 9.36 5.45 5.72
C GLY A 210 9.71 6.48 4.63
N ASN A 211 9.76 7.78 4.98
CA ASN A 211 10.20 8.84 4.06
C ASN A 211 11.70 8.72 3.75
N GLU A 212 12.50 8.39 4.77
CA GLU A 212 13.92 8.11 4.60
C GLU A 212 14.14 6.89 3.70
N ALA A 213 13.37 5.81 3.90
CA ALA A 213 13.42 4.62 3.06
C ALA A 213 13.16 4.93 1.58
N TYR A 214 12.18 5.77 1.27
CA TYR A 214 11.92 6.20 -0.09
C TYR A 214 13.09 6.99 -0.70
N THR A 215 13.74 7.84 0.09
CA THR A 215 14.91 8.62 -0.35
C THR A 215 16.09 7.70 -0.64
N ILE A 216 16.42 6.80 0.27
CA ILE A 216 17.51 5.81 0.12
C ILE A 216 17.22 4.90 -1.09
N TYR A 217 15.97 4.43 -1.26
CA TYR A 217 15.59 3.64 -2.43
C TYR A 217 15.89 4.36 -3.74
N LYS A 218 15.57 5.66 -3.85
CA LYS A 218 15.86 6.46 -5.05
C LYS A 218 17.38 6.59 -5.30
N GLU A 219 18.17 6.78 -4.25
CA GLU A 219 19.62 6.85 -4.35
C GLU A 219 20.21 5.51 -4.82
N ILE A 220 19.78 4.39 -4.24
CA ILE A 220 20.20 3.05 -4.67
C ILE A 220 19.85 2.81 -6.13
N LYS A 221 18.61 3.16 -6.53
CA LYS A 221 18.17 3.07 -7.93
C LYS A 221 19.11 3.84 -8.85
N ASN A 222 19.42 5.08 -8.51
CA ASN A 222 20.32 5.92 -9.33
C ASN A 222 21.74 5.32 -9.42
N ILE A 223 22.31 4.86 -8.30
CA ILE A 223 23.65 4.26 -8.28
C ILE A 223 23.72 2.97 -9.12
N LEU A 224 22.70 2.13 -9.05
CA LEU A 224 22.72 0.82 -9.70
C LEU A 224 22.28 0.85 -11.16
N LEU A 225 21.33 1.73 -11.54
CA LEU A 225 20.72 1.75 -12.87
C LEU A 225 21.14 2.94 -13.75
N THR A 226 21.81 3.95 -13.20
CA THR A 226 22.39 5.00 -14.06
C THR A 226 23.70 4.50 -14.68
N PRO A 227 23.90 4.72 -15.99
CA PRO A 227 25.10 4.30 -16.71
C PRO A 227 26.39 4.89 -16.13
#